data_d2cf960bf6b889459e7c63a595aef6df
#
_entry.id   d2cf960bf6b889459e7c63a595aef6df
#
_cell.length_a   1.000
_cell.length_b   1.000
_cell.length_c   1.000
_cell.angle_alpha   90.00
_cell.angle_beta   90.00
_cell.angle_gamma   90.00
#
_symmetry.space_group_name_H-M   'P 1'
#
loop_
_entity.id
_entity.type
_entity.pdbx_description
1 polymer ?
#
loop_
_entity_poly.entity_id
_entity_poly.type
_entity_poly.pdbx_seq_one_letter_code
_entity_poly.pdbx_strand_id
1 'polypeptide(L)'
;MLDSKKYILNPEYQRRKRWDNTRKSRLIESFIMNVPVPPIFLYEIDYSIYEVMDGLQRLTSIYDFYKGKFVLENLEYWKELNNRSYDNLPEQVRGGIDRRYLSSIILLQETAKSKEEADYLKQIVFERLNSGGEKLTAQETRNALLNGKFNKLCIKLAKNDHFRQMWQLPLESESEEKLLESERYRKMEDVELVLRFFAYRHVDYLVSPIDRFLDDYLKQANDYLDETLNNLEILFNHTVELIYQIFGESAFLLPTNERVSKSPSKTVYDSVMQAFAFNIIYKDNLLKNAKFIRENKYKDKNILFSSDGKNLFDGRNNNRADVKSRIEYFNSFLKHHIS
;
A
#
# COMPACT_ATOMS: atom_id res chain seq x y z
N MET A 1 -25.02 10.05 -11.54
CA MET A 1 -25.04 9.00 -10.50
C MET A 1 -23.73 9.00 -9.70
N LEU A 2 -22.58 8.91 -10.33
CA LEU A 2 -21.28 8.92 -9.60
C LEU A 2 -20.90 10.30 -9.03
N ASP A 3 -21.46 11.38 -9.50
CA ASP A 3 -21.30 12.73 -8.95
C ASP A 3 -22.11 12.94 -7.65
N SER A 4 -22.95 11.97 -7.26
CA SER A 4 -23.70 12.04 -6.01
C SER A 4 -22.82 11.55 -4.85
N LYS A 5 -22.90 12.21 -3.69
CA LYS A 5 -22.24 11.78 -2.44
C LYS A 5 -22.67 10.38 -1.95
N LYS A 6 -23.56 9.70 -2.70
CA LYS A 6 -24.09 8.38 -2.36
C LYS A 6 -23.10 7.24 -2.59
N TYR A 7 -22.13 7.42 -3.50
CA TYR A 7 -21.15 6.38 -3.80
C TYR A 7 -19.77 6.84 -3.35
N ILE A 8 -19.21 6.14 -2.40
CA ILE A 8 -17.84 6.37 -1.96
C ILE A 8 -16.92 5.61 -2.91
N LEU A 9 -16.42 6.36 -3.86
CA LEU A 9 -15.38 5.93 -4.77
C LEU A 9 -14.06 6.35 -4.12
N ASN A 10 -13.44 5.49 -3.34
CA ASN A 10 -12.16 5.79 -2.70
C ASN A 10 -11.00 5.27 -3.57
N PRO A 11 -10.56 6.01 -4.61
CA PRO A 11 -9.48 5.56 -5.48
C PRO A 11 -8.16 5.38 -4.71
N GLU A 12 -7.96 6.11 -3.59
CA GLU A 12 -6.75 6.01 -2.75
C GLU A 12 -6.67 4.67 -1.99
N TYR A 13 -7.79 3.98 -1.79
CA TYR A 13 -7.87 2.75 -0.99
C TYR A 13 -7.95 1.48 -1.82
N GLN A 14 -8.21 1.62 -3.12
CA GLN A 14 -8.21 0.50 -4.04
C GLN A 14 -6.87 0.41 -4.79
N ARG A 15 -6.72 -0.63 -5.61
CA ARG A 15 -5.50 -0.87 -6.39
C ARG A 15 -5.00 0.42 -7.06
N ARG A 16 -3.74 0.75 -6.88
CA ARG A 16 -3.07 1.82 -7.62
C ARG A 16 -3.00 1.50 -9.12
N LYS A 17 -2.95 0.20 -9.47
CA LYS A 17 -2.99 -0.24 -10.88
C LYS A 17 -4.38 -0.03 -11.46
N ARG A 18 -4.54 0.99 -12.27
CA ARG A 18 -5.74 1.24 -13.06
C ARG A 18 -5.72 0.40 -14.34
N TRP A 19 -6.92 0.16 -14.89
CA TRP A 19 -7.02 -0.44 -16.21
C TRP A 19 -6.41 0.50 -17.26
N ASP A 20 -5.64 -0.09 -18.20
CA ASP A 20 -5.20 0.63 -19.40
C ASP A 20 -6.40 0.95 -20.31
N ASN A 21 -6.18 1.83 -21.27
CA ASN A 21 -7.25 2.25 -22.17
C ASN A 21 -7.78 1.10 -23.03
N THR A 22 -6.95 0.13 -23.37
CA THR A 22 -7.38 -1.07 -24.10
C THR A 22 -8.41 -1.87 -23.30
N ARG A 23 -8.14 -2.11 -22.02
CA ARG A 23 -9.09 -2.85 -21.15
C ARG A 23 -10.36 -2.05 -20.86
N LYS A 24 -10.24 -0.73 -20.70
CA LYS A 24 -11.39 0.19 -20.60
C LYS A 24 -12.23 0.12 -21.86
N SER A 25 -11.59 0.18 -23.04
CA SER A 25 -12.26 0.14 -24.33
C SER A 25 -13.02 -1.16 -24.58
N ARG A 26 -12.44 -2.31 -24.19
CA ARG A 26 -13.10 -3.61 -24.26
C ARG A 26 -14.34 -3.71 -23.36
N LEU A 27 -14.31 -3.04 -22.20
CA LEU A 27 -15.53 -2.92 -21.39
C LEU A 27 -16.63 -2.14 -22.12
N ILE A 28 -16.30 -1.01 -22.73
CA ILE A 28 -17.28 -0.22 -23.51
C ILE A 28 -17.76 -1.02 -24.71
N GLU A 29 -16.89 -1.76 -25.39
CA GLU A 29 -17.27 -2.66 -26.48
C GLU A 29 -18.27 -3.71 -26.03
N SER A 30 -18.13 -4.25 -24.81
CA SER A 30 -19.10 -5.18 -24.23
C SER A 30 -20.50 -4.54 -24.08
N PHE A 31 -20.56 -3.25 -23.70
CA PHE A 31 -21.83 -2.50 -23.65
C PHE A 31 -22.42 -2.27 -25.05
N ILE A 32 -21.58 -1.97 -26.05
CA ILE A 32 -22.03 -1.82 -27.46
C ILE A 32 -22.65 -3.13 -27.94
N MET A 33 -21.99 -4.25 -27.69
CA MET A 33 -22.39 -5.60 -28.11
C MET A 33 -23.53 -6.20 -27.29
N ASN A 34 -23.92 -5.56 -26.20
CA ASN A 34 -24.86 -6.11 -25.20
C ASN A 34 -24.40 -7.43 -24.58
N VAL A 35 -23.08 -7.60 -24.40
CA VAL A 35 -22.52 -8.74 -23.68
C VAL A 35 -22.67 -8.49 -22.18
N PRO A 36 -23.10 -9.48 -21.38
CA PRO A 36 -23.19 -9.34 -19.93
C PRO A 36 -21.86 -8.96 -19.30
N VAL A 37 -21.89 -7.92 -18.47
CA VAL A 37 -20.74 -7.47 -17.68
C VAL A 37 -20.95 -7.93 -16.23
N PRO A 38 -19.91 -8.44 -15.54
CA PRO A 38 -20.04 -8.85 -14.14
C PRO A 38 -20.62 -7.73 -13.27
N PRO A 39 -21.48 -8.05 -12.29
CA PRO A 39 -22.09 -7.06 -11.41
C PRO A 39 -21.04 -6.34 -10.59
N ILE A 40 -21.33 -5.12 -10.14
CA ILE A 40 -20.59 -4.44 -9.10
C ILE A 40 -21.07 -4.88 -7.74
N PHE A 41 -20.18 -4.87 -6.75
CA PHE A 41 -20.52 -5.19 -5.37
C PHE A 41 -20.38 -3.93 -4.53
N LEU A 42 -21.43 -3.64 -3.79
CA LEU A 42 -21.58 -2.46 -2.96
C LEU A 42 -21.80 -2.89 -1.51
N TYR A 43 -21.24 -2.15 -0.57
CA TYR A 43 -21.54 -2.26 0.85
C TYR A 43 -22.24 -0.99 1.31
N GLU A 44 -23.42 -1.12 1.89
CA GLU A 44 -24.15 0.01 2.43
C GLU A 44 -23.61 0.31 3.82
N ILE A 45 -22.94 1.47 3.94
CA ILE A 45 -22.31 1.92 5.19
C ILE A 45 -23.24 2.80 6.02
N ASP A 46 -24.22 3.41 5.37
CA ASP A 46 -25.28 4.21 5.95
C ASP A 46 -26.43 4.22 4.97
N TYR A 47 -27.62 4.63 5.40
CA TYR A 47 -28.82 4.63 4.56
C TYR A 47 -28.57 5.32 3.21
N SER A 48 -28.67 4.54 2.14
CA SER A 48 -28.41 4.98 0.76
C SER A 48 -27.00 5.53 0.50
N ILE A 49 -25.99 5.18 1.34
CA ILE A 49 -24.58 5.51 1.13
C ILE A 49 -23.80 4.21 0.93
N TYR A 50 -23.17 4.08 -0.20
CA TYR A 50 -22.55 2.83 -0.65
C TYR A 50 -21.06 2.97 -0.86
N GLU A 51 -20.31 2.02 -0.33
CA GLU A 51 -18.91 1.83 -0.63
C GLU A 51 -18.75 0.75 -1.72
N VAL A 52 -17.89 0.99 -2.71
CA VAL A 52 -17.66 0.01 -3.78
C VAL A 52 -16.67 -1.04 -3.31
N MET A 53 -17.12 -2.28 -3.14
CA MET A 53 -16.29 -3.43 -2.76
C MET A 53 -15.57 -4.05 -3.95
N ASP A 54 -16.30 -4.26 -5.06
CA ASP A 54 -15.71 -4.71 -6.34
C ASP A 54 -16.39 -4.00 -7.51
N GLY A 55 -15.63 -3.86 -8.61
CA GLY A 55 -16.10 -3.22 -9.83
C GLY A 55 -15.77 -1.75 -9.93
N LEU A 56 -14.92 -1.17 -9.06
CA LEU A 56 -14.51 0.23 -9.16
C LEU A 56 -13.91 0.55 -10.53
N GLN A 57 -13.05 -0.32 -11.07
CA GLN A 57 -12.44 -0.13 -12.38
C GLN A 57 -13.50 -0.12 -13.51
N ARG A 58 -14.56 -0.90 -13.38
CA ARG A 58 -15.70 -0.89 -14.30
C ARG A 58 -16.46 0.44 -14.21
N LEU A 59 -16.81 0.86 -13.00
CA LEU A 59 -17.51 2.12 -12.76
C LEU A 59 -16.71 3.34 -13.24
N THR A 60 -15.43 3.41 -12.89
CA THR A 60 -14.56 4.52 -13.30
C THR A 60 -14.33 4.55 -14.80
N SER A 61 -14.19 3.39 -15.47
CA SER A 61 -14.03 3.32 -16.91
C SER A 61 -15.26 3.83 -17.64
N ILE A 62 -16.46 3.44 -17.20
CA ILE A 62 -17.72 3.94 -17.75
C ILE A 62 -17.81 5.46 -17.53
N TYR A 63 -17.58 5.93 -16.31
CA TYR A 63 -17.62 7.35 -15.99
C TYR A 63 -16.63 8.17 -16.81
N ASP A 64 -15.37 7.69 -16.89
CA ASP A 64 -14.31 8.37 -17.66
C ASP A 64 -14.66 8.45 -19.15
N PHE A 65 -15.29 7.41 -19.71
CA PHE A 65 -15.73 7.41 -21.09
C PHE A 65 -16.84 8.43 -21.34
N TYR A 66 -17.88 8.47 -20.48
CA TYR A 66 -18.95 9.48 -20.58
C TYR A 66 -18.45 10.91 -20.39
N LYS A 67 -17.34 11.10 -19.65
CA LYS A 67 -16.71 12.43 -19.50
C LYS A 67 -15.66 12.73 -20.59
N GLY A 68 -15.52 11.89 -21.60
CA GLY A 68 -14.58 12.09 -22.70
C GLY A 68 -13.11 12.04 -22.32
N LYS A 69 -12.76 11.38 -21.17
CA LYS A 69 -11.39 11.33 -20.67
C LYS A 69 -10.47 10.37 -21.42
N PHE A 70 -11.01 9.49 -22.24
CA PHE A 70 -10.24 8.63 -23.15
C PHE A 70 -11.04 8.33 -24.40
N VAL A 71 -10.34 7.89 -25.43
CA VAL A 71 -10.91 7.41 -26.69
C VAL A 71 -10.82 5.89 -26.75
N LEU A 72 -11.72 5.25 -27.48
CA LEU A 72 -11.69 3.81 -27.70
C LEU A 72 -10.44 3.41 -28.48
N GLU A 73 -9.79 2.33 -28.06
CA GLU A 73 -8.60 1.79 -28.72
C GLU A 73 -8.57 0.27 -28.67
N ASN A 74 -7.92 -0.33 -29.65
CA ASN A 74 -7.71 -1.78 -29.75
C ASN A 74 -9.00 -2.60 -29.57
N LEU A 75 -10.12 -2.10 -30.14
CA LEU A 75 -11.38 -2.83 -30.19
C LEU A 75 -11.24 -4.10 -31.03
N GLU A 76 -11.88 -5.16 -30.57
CA GLU A 76 -11.78 -6.48 -31.21
C GLU A 76 -12.79 -6.64 -32.33
N TYR A 77 -14.03 -6.23 -32.09
CA TYR A 77 -15.17 -6.42 -33.00
C TYR A 77 -15.54 -5.13 -33.74
N TRP A 78 -15.57 -3.99 -33.08
CA TRP A 78 -16.01 -2.70 -33.64
C TRP A 78 -14.82 -1.78 -33.93
N LYS A 79 -13.87 -2.27 -34.74
CA LYS A 79 -12.60 -1.59 -35.03
C LYS A 79 -12.76 -0.19 -35.62
N GLU A 80 -13.87 0.06 -36.34
CA GLU A 80 -14.24 1.35 -36.92
C GLU A 80 -14.58 2.41 -35.88
N LEU A 81 -14.82 2.02 -34.62
CA LEU A 81 -15.04 2.93 -33.51
C LEU A 81 -13.76 3.29 -32.76
N ASN A 82 -12.59 2.74 -33.13
CA ASN A 82 -11.33 3.16 -32.56
C ASN A 82 -11.11 4.67 -32.77
N ASN A 83 -10.43 5.30 -31.80
CA ASN A 83 -10.18 6.75 -31.73
C ASN A 83 -11.44 7.60 -31.54
N ARG A 84 -12.59 7.02 -31.20
CA ARG A 84 -13.81 7.76 -30.89
C ARG A 84 -13.96 7.94 -29.39
N SER A 85 -14.29 9.17 -28.97
CA SER A 85 -14.83 9.47 -27.63
C SER A 85 -16.33 9.23 -27.61
N TYR A 86 -16.96 9.25 -26.43
CA TYR A 86 -18.40 9.09 -26.28
C TYR A 86 -19.19 10.06 -27.16
N ASP A 87 -18.82 11.34 -27.16
CA ASP A 87 -19.52 12.38 -27.93
C ASP A 87 -19.40 12.20 -29.47
N ASN A 88 -18.32 11.55 -29.91
CA ASN A 88 -18.03 11.31 -31.33
C ASN A 88 -18.55 9.96 -31.85
N LEU A 89 -19.24 9.19 -30.99
CA LEU A 89 -19.90 7.96 -31.44
C LEU A 89 -21.13 8.26 -32.31
N PRO A 90 -21.42 7.37 -33.27
CA PRO A 90 -22.71 7.41 -33.97
C PRO A 90 -23.89 7.40 -32.99
N GLU A 91 -24.91 8.17 -33.25
CA GLU A 91 -26.06 8.35 -32.36
C GLU A 91 -26.73 7.01 -31.97
N GLN A 92 -26.83 6.08 -32.89
CA GLN A 92 -27.42 4.76 -32.66
C GLN A 92 -26.56 3.95 -31.66
N VAL A 93 -25.21 4.02 -31.77
CA VAL A 93 -24.27 3.34 -30.87
C VAL A 93 -24.33 3.95 -29.47
N ARG A 94 -24.30 5.28 -29.39
CA ARG A 94 -24.43 6.04 -28.16
C ARG A 94 -25.72 5.71 -27.43
N GLY A 95 -26.88 5.81 -28.13
CA GLY A 95 -28.17 5.43 -27.58
C GLY A 95 -28.27 3.92 -27.23
N GLY A 96 -27.48 3.08 -27.87
CA GLY A 96 -27.31 1.68 -27.49
C GLY A 96 -26.64 1.55 -26.11
N ILE A 97 -25.51 2.23 -25.86
CA ILE A 97 -24.80 2.23 -24.59
C ILE A 97 -25.66 2.80 -23.46
N ASP A 98 -26.36 3.93 -23.71
CA ASP A 98 -27.18 4.64 -22.73
C ASP A 98 -28.33 3.81 -22.15
N ARG A 99 -28.78 2.82 -22.91
CA ARG A 99 -29.85 1.90 -22.49
C ARG A 99 -29.35 0.65 -21.77
N ARG A 100 -28.02 0.54 -21.53
CA ARG A 100 -27.46 -0.62 -20.82
C ARG A 100 -27.55 -0.43 -19.32
N TYR A 101 -27.66 -1.55 -18.64
CA TYR A 101 -27.67 -1.62 -17.18
C TYR A 101 -26.40 -2.29 -16.68
N LEU A 102 -25.84 -1.74 -15.63
CA LEU A 102 -24.81 -2.39 -14.84
C LEU A 102 -25.49 -2.90 -13.55
N SER A 103 -25.54 -4.22 -13.42
CA SER A 103 -26.13 -4.85 -12.23
C SER A 103 -25.28 -4.57 -11.00
N SER A 104 -25.94 -4.39 -9.86
CA SER A 104 -25.25 -4.27 -8.57
C SER A 104 -25.83 -5.27 -7.55
N ILE A 105 -24.94 -5.78 -6.70
CA ILE A 105 -25.29 -6.59 -5.53
C ILE A 105 -24.93 -5.76 -4.32
N ILE A 106 -25.89 -5.52 -3.43
CA ILE A 106 -25.70 -4.67 -2.24
C ILE A 106 -25.67 -5.57 -1.01
N LEU A 107 -24.60 -5.47 -0.23
CA LEU A 107 -24.49 -6.06 1.09
C LEU A 107 -24.96 -5.00 2.10
N LEU A 108 -26.02 -5.32 2.83
CA LEU A 108 -26.62 -4.43 3.83
C LEU A 108 -25.96 -4.65 5.18
N GLN A 109 -25.56 -3.58 5.87
CA GLN A 109 -25.00 -3.64 7.21
C GLN A 109 -26.02 -4.17 8.23
N GLU A 110 -27.31 -3.90 8.04
CA GLU A 110 -28.42 -4.31 8.91
C GLU A 110 -28.58 -5.84 9.04
N THR A 111 -27.96 -6.62 8.16
CA THR A 111 -27.99 -8.08 8.23
C THR A 111 -27.09 -8.66 9.33
N ALA A 112 -26.18 -7.86 9.88
CA ALA A 112 -25.28 -8.26 10.94
C ALA A 112 -25.84 -7.91 12.33
N LYS A 113 -25.59 -8.77 13.32
CA LYS A 113 -26.06 -8.58 14.70
C LYS A 113 -25.20 -7.62 15.52
N SER A 114 -23.97 -7.39 15.07
CA SER A 114 -23.04 -6.43 15.67
C SER A 114 -22.12 -5.82 14.62
N LYS A 115 -21.41 -4.74 14.99
CA LYS A 115 -20.42 -4.10 14.11
C LYS A 115 -19.27 -5.06 13.75
N GLU A 116 -18.83 -5.86 14.71
CA GLU A 116 -17.77 -6.86 14.54
C GLU A 116 -18.18 -7.93 13.52
N GLU A 117 -19.45 -8.38 13.58
CA GLU A 117 -20.00 -9.34 12.63
C GLU A 117 -20.12 -8.71 11.23
N ALA A 118 -20.54 -7.44 11.14
CA ALA A 118 -20.61 -6.69 9.89
C ALA A 118 -19.23 -6.58 9.23
N ASP A 119 -18.20 -6.20 9.99
CA ASP A 119 -16.82 -6.09 9.52
C ASP A 119 -16.27 -7.45 9.08
N TYR A 120 -16.57 -8.52 9.82
CA TYR A 120 -16.19 -9.89 9.47
C TYR A 120 -16.85 -10.36 8.17
N LEU A 121 -18.16 -10.14 8.01
CA LEU A 121 -18.88 -10.48 6.79
C LEU A 121 -18.36 -9.68 5.58
N LYS A 122 -18.11 -8.38 5.78
CA LYS A 122 -17.49 -7.52 4.75
C LYS A 122 -16.15 -8.10 4.30
N GLN A 123 -15.30 -8.52 5.24
CA GLN A 123 -14.01 -9.13 4.95
C GLN A 123 -14.15 -10.42 4.13
N ILE A 124 -15.01 -11.36 4.56
CA ILE A 124 -15.24 -12.63 3.85
C ILE A 124 -15.70 -12.38 2.41
N VAL A 125 -16.69 -11.49 2.24
CA VAL A 125 -17.22 -11.19 0.90
C VAL A 125 -16.11 -10.59 0.02
N PHE A 126 -15.34 -9.64 0.56
CA PHE A 126 -14.23 -9.02 -0.16
C PHE A 126 -13.16 -10.03 -0.58
N GLU A 127 -12.74 -10.93 0.31
CA GLU A 127 -11.77 -11.99 0.01
C GLU A 127 -12.28 -12.95 -1.08
N ARG A 128 -13.56 -13.33 -1.01
CA ARG A 128 -14.18 -14.23 -2.00
C ARG A 128 -14.32 -13.57 -3.37
N LEU A 129 -14.70 -12.31 -3.44
CA LEU A 129 -14.81 -11.56 -4.68
C LEU A 129 -13.46 -11.41 -5.39
N ASN A 130 -12.39 -11.23 -4.60
CA ASN A 130 -11.03 -11.10 -5.13
C ASN A 130 -10.33 -12.45 -5.43
N SER A 131 -10.97 -13.59 -5.15
CA SER A 131 -10.40 -14.92 -5.43
C SER A 131 -10.38 -15.29 -6.92
N GLY A 132 -11.19 -14.63 -7.76
CA GLY A 132 -11.36 -14.93 -9.19
C GLY A 132 -10.44 -14.17 -10.15
N GLY A 133 -9.55 -13.29 -9.65
CA GLY A 133 -8.67 -12.43 -10.46
C GLY A 133 -7.24 -12.37 -9.95
N GLU A 134 -6.53 -11.28 -10.27
CA GLU A 134 -5.22 -10.99 -9.67
C GLU A 134 -5.44 -10.75 -8.16
N LYS A 135 -4.88 -11.64 -7.31
CA LYS A 135 -5.04 -11.57 -5.86
C LYS A 135 -4.52 -10.24 -5.32
N LEU A 136 -5.26 -9.65 -4.40
CA LEU A 136 -4.80 -8.49 -3.64
C LEU A 136 -3.64 -8.88 -2.71
N THR A 137 -2.70 -7.97 -2.55
CA THR A 137 -1.72 -8.07 -1.45
C THR A 137 -2.41 -7.84 -0.11
N ALA A 138 -1.76 -8.24 0.97
CA ALA A 138 -2.27 -7.99 2.31
C ALA A 138 -2.49 -6.48 2.56
N GLN A 139 -1.60 -5.61 2.05
CA GLN A 139 -1.76 -4.17 2.22
C GLN A 139 -2.89 -3.57 1.39
N GLU A 140 -3.10 -4.04 0.16
CA GLU A 140 -4.27 -3.64 -0.64
C GLU A 140 -5.58 -4.03 0.07
N THR A 141 -5.60 -5.22 0.69
CA THR A 141 -6.75 -5.68 1.50
C THR A 141 -6.95 -4.79 2.73
N ARG A 142 -5.87 -4.44 3.47
CA ARG A 142 -5.93 -3.50 4.61
C ARG A 142 -6.50 -2.15 4.19
N ASN A 143 -6.01 -1.61 3.10
CA ASN A 143 -6.50 -0.34 2.60
C ASN A 143 -7.99 -0.35 2.27
N ALA A 144 -8.49 -1.46 1.73
CA ALA A 144 -9.89 -1.60 1.38
C ALA A 144 -10.80 -1.81 2.61
N LEU A 145 -10.35 -2.59 3.59
CA LEU A 145 -11.19 -3.05 4.70
C LEU A 145 -10.97 -2.28 6.01
N LEU A 146 -9.74 -1.83 6.25
CA LEU A 146 -9.31 -1.21 7.51
C LEU A 146 -8.95 0.27 7.32
N ASN A 147 -9.71 0.95 6.47
CA ASN A 147 -9.45 2.34 6.16
C ASN A 147 -9.92 3.26 7.30
N GLY A 148 -8.97 3.92 7.94
CA GLY A 148 -9.21 4.86 9.02
C GLY A 148 -8.17 5.99 9.04
N LYS A 149 -8.17 6.80 10.10
CA LYS A 149 -7.27 7.94 10.24
C LYS A 149 -5.80 7.53 10.19
N PHE A 150 -5.43 6.43 10.85
CA PHE A 150 -4.07 5.94 10.88
C PHE A 150 -3.64 5.36 9.53
N ASN A 151 -4.52 4.63 8.83
CA ASN A 151 -4.21 4.16 7.48
C ASN A 151 -3.96 5.33 6.52
N LYS A 152 -4.74 6.41 6.62
CA LYS A 152 -4.52 7.65 5.86
C LYS A 152 -3.16 8.28 6.19
N LEU A 153 -2.77 8.27 7.46
CA LEU A 153 -1.44 8.71 7.88
C LEU A 153 -0.33 7.86 7.24
N CYS A 154 -0.47 6.52 7.24
CA CYS A 154 0.49 5.63 6.57
C CYS A 154 0.63 5.97 5.07
N ILE A 155 -0.48 6.19 4.36
CA ILE A 155 -0.48 6.59 2.95
C ILE A 155 0.22 7.95 2.76
N LYS A 156 -0.03 8.93 3.64
CA LYS A 156 0.63 10.24 3.63
C LYS A 156 2.14 10.10 3.81
N LEU A 157 2.58 9.35 4.82
CA LEU A 157 4.00 9.17 5.15
C LEU A 157 4.76 8.37 4.10
N ALA A 158 4.11 7.47 3.39
CA ALA A 158 4.69 6.72 2.28
C ALA A 158 5.10 7.62 1.08
N LYS A 159 4.67 8.89 1.08
CA LYS A 159 5.03 9.90 0.08
C LYS A 159 6.34 10.65 0.40
N ASN A 160 6.93 10.44 1.57
CA ASN A 160 8.16 11.09 1.98
C ASN A 160 9.31 10.77 1.01
N ASP A 161 9.95 11.79 0.44
CA ASP A 161 10.93 11.64 -0.63
C ASP A 161 12.18 10.87 -0.17
N HIS A 162 12.73 11.16 1.01
CA HIS A 162 13.88 10.42 1.55
C HIS A 162 13.56 8.95 1.79
N PHE A 163 12.36 8.66 2.32
CA PHE A 163 11.89 7.29 2.46
C PHE A 163 11.82 6.57 1.11
N ARG A 164 11.26 7.22 0.08
CA ARG A 164 11.17 6.67 -1.27
C ARG A 164 12.54 6.43 -1.90
N GLN A 165 13.48 7.38 -1.76
CA GLN A 165 14.85 7.23 -2.26
C GLN A 165 15.55 6.03 -1.61
N MET A 166 15.45 5.87 -0.29
CA MET A 166 16.02 4.72 0.42
C MET A 166 15.39 3.37 0.02
N TRP A 167 14.14 3.40 -0.45
CA TRP A 167 13.43 2.21 -0.95
C TRP A 167 13.49 2.04 -2.47
N GLN A 168 14.21 2.89 -3.18
CA GLN A 168 14.29 2.88 -4.65
C GLN A 168 12.90 2.92 -5.29
N LEU A 169 12.03 3.74 -4.74
CA LEU A 169 10.68 4.02 -5.23
C LEU A 169 10.69 5.32 -6.03
N PRO A 170 9.85 5.46 -7.05
CA PRO A 170 9.68 6.72 -7.75
C PRO A 170 9.18 7.81 -6.80
N LEU A 171 9.64 9.05 -6.98
CA LEU A 171 9.19 10.20 -6.17
C LEU A 171 7.74 10.58 -6.49
N GLU A 172 7.06 11.19 -5.53
CA GLU A 172 5.66 11.64 -5.72
C GLU A 172 5.53 12.70 -6.82
N SER A 173 6.60 13.47 -7.05
CA SER A 173 6.68 14.48 -8.12
C SER A 173 6.81 13.91 -9.52
N GLU A 174 7.04 12.60 -9.67
CA GLU A 174 7.15 11.96 -10.96
C GLU A 174 5.78 11.69 -11.59
N SER A 175 5.75 11.38 -12.89
CA SER A 175 4.50 11.10 -13.58
C SER A 175 3.78 9.84 -13.03
N GLU A 176 2.45 9.82 -13.11
CA GLU A 176 1.65 8.66 -12.69
C GLU A 176 2.10 7.37 -13.41
N GLU A 177 2.51 7.48 -14.68
CA GLU A 177 3.02 6.35 -15.46
C GLU A 177 4.27 5.75 -14.81
N LYS A 178 5.24 6.59 -14.44
CA LYS A 178 6.48 6.15 -13.81
C LYS A 178 6.24 5.56 -12.41
N LEU A 179 5.31 6.12 -11.64
CA LEU A 179 4.87 5.53 -10.38
C LEU A 179 4.31 4.12 -10.60
N LEU A 180 3.50 3.94 -11.64
CA LEU A 180 2.86 2.66 -11.97
C LEU A 180 3.82 1.63 -12.58
N GLU A 181 5.00 2.01 -13.07
CA GLU A 181 6.05 1.07 -13.48
C GLU A 181 6.63 0.31 -12.28
N SER A 182 6.70 0.94 -11.10
CA SER A 182 7.19 0.31 -9.88
C SER A 182 6.21 -0.73 -9.34
N GLU A 183 6.61 -2.00 -9.33
CA GLU A 183 5.81 -3.09 -8.75
C GLU A 183 5.55 -2.88 -7.26
N ARG A 184 6.55 -2.41 -6.50
CA ARG A 184 6.43 -2.10 -5.07
C ARG A 184 5.35 -1.04 -4.82
N TYR A 185 5.35 0.02 -5.64
CA TYR A 185 4.33 1.06 -5.56
C TYR A 185 2.94 0.51 -5.89
N ARG A 186 2.80 -0.26 -6.98
CA ARG A 186 1.51 -0.85 -7.37
C ARG A 186 0.93 -1.75 -6.29
N LYS A 187 1.79 -2.52 -5.59
CA LYS A 187 1.42 -3.45 -4.52
C LYS A 187 1.26 -2.77 -3.16
N MET A 188 1.38 -1.45 -3.08
CA MET A 188 1.30 -0.68 -1.84
C MET A 188 2.33 -1.10 -0.77
N GLU A 189 3.49 -1.62 -1.20
CA GLU A 189 4.55 -2.04 -0.29
C GLU A 189 5.11 -0.87 0.53
N ASP A 190 5.13 0.33 -0.04
CA ASP A 190 5.50 1.56 0.63
C ASP A 190 4.61 1.89 1.84
N VAL A 191 3.29 1.68 1.71
CA VAL A 191 2.33 1.88 2.79
C VAL A 191 2.49 0.81 3.87
N GLU A 192 2.69 -0.46 3.48
CA GLU A 192 2.97 -1.55 4.41
C GLU A 192 4.23 -1.28 5.24
N LEU A 193 5.28 -0.76 4.63
CA LEU A 193 6.51 -0.43 5.32
C LEU A 193 6.31 0.62 6.41
N VAL A 194 5.52 1.66 6.13
CA VAL A 194 5.17 2.65 7.16
C VAL A 194 4.38 2.00 8.30
N LEU A 195 3.39 1.16 7.98
CA LEU A 195 2.63 0.40 8.97
C LEU A 195 3.56 -0.48 9.84
N ARG A 196 4.51 -1.20 9.20
CA ARG A 196 5.51 -2.03 9.89
C ARG A 196 6.36 -1.23 10.86
N PHE A 197 6.79 -0.02 10.49
CA PHE A 197 7.55 0.85 11.38
C PHE A 197 6.80 1.09 12.70
N PHE A 198 5.54 1.43 12.65
CA PHE A 198 4.77 1.70 13.86
C PHE A 198 4.42 0.43 14.63
N ALA A 199 4.01 -0.64 13.94
CA ALA A 199 3.67 -1.90 14.58
C ALA A 199 4.87 -2.53 15.32
N TYR A 200 6.06 -2.48 14.72
CA TYR A 200 7.27 -3.07 15.33
C TYR A 200 7.81 -2.33 16.54
N ARG A 201 7.34 -1.13 16.84
CA ARG A 201 7.56 -0.50 18.14
C ARG A 201 6.95 -1.33 19.28
N HIS A 202 5.99 -2.17 18.95
CA HIS A 202 5.28 -3.09 19.84
C HIS A 202 5.66 -4.56 19.56
N VAL A 203 6.93 -4.81 19.20
CA VAL A 203 7.41 -6.14 18.83
C VAL A 203 7.18 -7.22 19.90
N ASP A 204 6.98 -6.83 21.16
CA ASP A 204 6.62 -7.73 22.25
C ASP A 204 5.27 -8.43 22.04
N TYR A 205 4.39 -7.83 21.29
CA TYR A 205 3.08 -8.38 20.93
C TYR A 205 3.06 -9.05 19.55
N LEU A 206 4.23 -9.18 18.90
CA LEU A 206 4.32 -9.82 17.59
C LEU A 206 3.84 -11.27 17.67
N VAL A 207 2.81 -11.57 16.87
CA VAL A 207 2.29 -12.93 16.63
C VAL A 207 2.53 -13.32 15.18
N SER A 208 2.66 -14.62 14.94
CA SER A 208 2.77 -15.15 13.58
C SER A 208 1.38 -15.60 13.09
N PRO A 209 1.00 -15.37 11.84
CA PRO A 209 1.78 -14.67 10.81
C PRO A 209 1.82 -13.15 11.02
N ILE A 210 2.85 -12.50 10.47
CA ILE A 210 3.06 -11.04 10.56
C ILE A 210 1.86 -10.25 10.05
N ASP A 211 1.19 -10.72 9.01
CA ASP A 211 0.02 -10.05 8.45
C ASP A 211 -1.08 -9.85 9.50
N ARG A 212 -1.35 -10.86 10.31
CA ARG A 212 -2.32 -10.74 11.40
C ARG A 212 -1.91 -9.69 12.44
N PHE A 213 -0.64 -9.67 12.80
CA PHE A 213 -0.11 -8.65 13.72
C PHE A 213 -0.29 -7.24 13.17
N LEU A 214 -0.03 -7.03 11.88
CA LEU A 214 -0.21 -5.74 11.22
C LEU A 214 -1.69 -5.36 11.11
N ASP A 215 -2.58 -6.33 10.86
CA ASP A 215 -4.02 -6.11 10.81
C ASP A 215 -4.57 -5.67 12.17
N ASP A 216 -4.19 -6.37 13.24
CA ASP A 216 -4.63 -6.07 14.60
C ASP A 216 -4.11 -4.70 15.06
N TYR A 217 -2.83 -4.39 14.76
CA TYR A 217 -2.27 -3.09 15.06
C TYR A 217 -2.99 -1.96 14.30
N LEU A 218 -3.25 -2.14 13.01
CA LEU A 218 -3.93 -1.13 12.19
C LEU A 218 -5.35 -0.86 12.69
N LYS A 219 -6.10 -1.90 13.09
CA LYS A 219 -7.43 -1.74 13.68
C LYS A 219 -7.39 -0.85 14.92
N GLN A 220 -6.49 -1.15 15.86
CA GLN A 220 -6.35 -0.37 17.09
C GLN A 220 -5.87 1.06 16.82
N ALA A 221 -4.90 1.24 15.93
CA ALA A 221 -4.32 2.54 15.64
C ALA A 221 -5.29 3.48 14.90
N ASN A 222 -6.27 2.96 14.18
CA ASN A 222 -7.31 3.79 13.56
C ASN A 222 -8.19 4.54 14.58
N ASP A 223 -8.22 4.08 15.83
CA ASP A 223 -8.94 4.72 16.94
C ASP A 223 -8.07 5.73 17.72
N TYR A 224 -6.82 5.95 17.32
CA TYR A 224 -5.93 6.92 17.98
C TYR A 224 -6.43 8.35 17.82
N LEU A 225 -6.21 9.16 18.87
CA LEU A 225 -6.49 10.58 18.87
C LEU A 225 -5.59 11.31 17.88
N ASP A 226 -6.07 12.43 17.35
CA ASP A 226 -5.33 13.23 16.36
C ASP A 226 -3.98 13.73 16.90
N GLU A 227 -3.88 14.04 18.21
CA GLU A 227 -2.61 14.38 18.85
C GLU A 227 -1.60 13.23 18.79
N THR A 228 -2.05 12.00 19.06
CA THR A 228 -1.20 10.79 18.94
C THR A 228 -0.74 10.62 17.51
N LEU A 229 -1.63 10.75 16.53
CA LEU A 229 -1.29 10.64 15.10
C LEU A 229 -0.25 11.69 14.68
N ASN A 230 -0.38 12.94 15.15
CA ASN A 230 0.60 13.99 14.89
C ASN A 230 1.99 13.65 15.47
N ASN A 231 2.04 13.11 16.70
CA ASN A 231 3.30 12.70 17.32
C ASN A 231 3.95 11.54 16.56
N LEU A 232 3.17 10.59 16.07
CA LEU A 232 3.66 9.50 15.22
C LEU A 232 4.19 10.01 13.88
N GLU A 233 3.52 10.98 13.26
CA GLU A 233 3.98 11.63 12.02
C GLU A 233 5.35 12.29 12.23
N ILE A 234 5.50 13.07 13.30
CA ILE A 234 6.76 13.73 13.65
C ILE A 234 7.87 12.69 13.87
N LEU A 235 7.59 11.63 14.63
CA LEU A 235 8.56 10.58 14.90
C LEU A 235 9.04 9.90 13.62
N PHE A 236 8.11 9.54 12.71
CA PHE A 236 8.49 8.90 11.44
C PHE A 236 9.38 9.80 10.60
N ASN A 237 8.95 11.05 10.38
CA ASN A 237 9.70 11.99 9.55
C ASN A 237 11.08 12.29 10.12
N HIS A 238 11.22 12.51 11.42
CA HIS A 238 12.52 12.74 12.06
C HIS A 238 13.42 11.51 11.95
N THR A 239 12.85 10.30 12.10
CA THR A 239 13.62 9.05 11.98
C THR A 239 14.12 8.86 10.54
N VAL A 240 13.25 9.05 9.55
CA VAL A 240 13.60 8.95 8.13
C VAL A 240 14.68 9.96 7.76
N GLU A 241 14.51 11.22 8.18
CA GLU A 241 15.47 12.29 7.93
C GLU A 241 16.86 11.96 8.49
N LEU A 242 16.91 11.54 9.76
CA LEU A 242 18.16 11.19 10.43
C LEU A 242 18.88 10.02 9.73
N ILE A 243 18.14 8.97 9.36
CA ILE A 243 18.68 7.81 8.65
C ILE A 243 19.22 8.22 7.29
N TYR A 244 18.48 9.05 6.56
CA TYR A 244 18.90 9.52 5.24
C TYR A 244 20.17 10.38 5.31
N GLN A 245 20.29 11.27 6.26
CA GLN A 245 21.48 12.09 6.47
C GLN A 245 22.73 11.22 6.78
N ILE A 246 22.54 10.10 7.50
CA ILE A 246 23.65 9.21 7.84
C ILE A 246 24.02 8.26 6.71
N PHE A 247 23.04 7.59 6.08
CA PHE A 247 23.28 6.49 5.15
C PHE A 247 22.94 6.81 3.68
N GLY A 248 22.18 7.88 3.41
CA GLY A 248 21.65 8.18 2.09
C GLY A 248 20.78 7.02 1.56
N GLU A 249 20.73 6.84 0.26
CA GLU A 249 19.95 5.81 -0.42
C GLU A 249 20.34 4.37 -0.05
N SER A 250 21.51 4.16 0.55
CA SER A 250 22.00 2.83 0.94
C SER A 250 21.49 2.34 2.31
N ALA A 251 20.60 3.10 2.94
CA ALA A 251 20.16 2.85 4.33
C ALA A 251 19.64 1.44 4.59
N PHE A 252 18.92 0.84 3.65
CA PHE A 252 18.25 -0.45 3.85
C PHE A 252 18.86 -1.58 3.02
N LEU A 253 20.04 -1.39 2.44
CA LEU A 253 20.71 -2.43 1.67
C LEU A 253 21.21 -3.55 2.59
N LEU A 254 20.97 -4.80 2.17
CA LEU A 254 21.37 -6.00 2.91
C LEU A 254 22.84 -6.30 2.68
N PRO A 255 23.65 -6.53 3.74
CA PRO A 255 25.00 -7.06 3.57
C PRO A 255 24.93 -8.53 3.12
N THR A 256 25.82 -8.90 2.22
CA THR A 256 26.10 -10.28 1.86
C THR A 256 27.58 -10.59 2.16
N ASN A 257 27.98 -11.87 2.13
CA ASN A 257 29.36 -12.26 2.39
C ASN A 257 30.37 -11.57 1.46
N GLU A 258 29.99 -11.32 0.20
CA GLU A 258 30.90 -10.81 -0.82
C GLU A 258 30.64 -9.34 -1.17
N ARG A 259 29.39 -8.89 -1.06
CA ARG A 259 28.97 -7.54 -1.48
C ARG A 259 27.74 -7.06 -0.72
N VAL A 260 27.38 -5.81 -0.90
CA VAL A 260 26.09 -5.26 -0.45
C VAL A 260 25.06 -5.48 -1.54
N SER A 261 23.83 -5.88 -1.18
CA SER A 261 22.72 -6.04 -2.11
C SER A 261 22.44 -4.71 -2.85
N LYS A 262 21.99 -4.79 -4.09
CA LYS A 262 21.52 -3.62 -4.84
C LYS A 262 20.09 -3.21 -4.49
N SER A 263 19.35 -4.05 -3.79
CA SER A 263 17.95 -3.79 -3.42
C SER A 263 17.78 -3.70 -1.91
N PRO A 264 16.92 -2.79 -1.41
CA PRO A 264 16.63 -2.67 0.00
C PRO A 264 15.88 -3.88 0.54
N SER A 265 16.10 -4.19 1.83
CA SER A 265 15.56 -5.34 2.54
C SER A 265 14.63 -4.90 3.68
N LYS A 266 13.45 -5.55 3.79
CA LYS A 266 12.50 -5.32 4.90
C LYS A 266 13.13 -5.62 6.27
N THR A 267 13.96 -6.65 6.38
CA THR A 267 14.60 -7.03 7.64
C THR A 267 15.60 -5.99 8.13
N VAL A 268 16.36 -5.37 7.22
CA VAL A 268 17.25 -4.26 7.54
C VAL A 268 16.44 -3.01 7.88
N TYR A 269 15.43 -2.69 7.08
CA TYR A 269 14.54 -1.56 7.32
C TYR A 269 13.91 -1.62 8.72
N ASP A 270 13.23 -2.73 9.04
CA ASP A 270 12.55 -2.90 10.31
C ASP A 270 13.51 -2.61 11.48
N SER A 271 14.75 -3.10 11.40
CA SER A 271 15.73 -3.01 12.47
C SER A 271 16.38 -1.63 12.56
N VAL A 272 16.78 -1.05 11.44
CA VAL A 272 17.37 0.28 11.38
C VAL A 272 16.36 1.33 11.83
N MET A 273 15.14 1.30 11.30
CA MET A 273 14.10 2.25 11.67
C MET A 273 13.80 2.22 13.18
N GLN A 274 13.71 1.02 13.79
CA GLN A 274 13.47 0.91 15.23
C GLN A 274 14.65 1.45 16.04
N ALA A 275 15.88 1.05 15.71
CA ALA A 275 17.06 1.48 16.44
C ALA A 275 17.23 3.00 16.41
N PHE A 276 17.02 3.64 15.25
CA PHE A 276 17.10 5.10 15.13
C PHE A 276 15.94 5.80 15.85
N ALA A 277 14.72 5.27 15.77
CA ALA A 277 13.57 5.82 16.48
C ALA A 277 13.75 5.75 18.02
N PHE A 278 14.34 4.68 18.55
CA PHE A 278 14.63 4.58 19.98
C PHE A 278 15.72 5.56 20.43
N ASN A 279 16.65 5.92 19.56
CA ASN A 279 17.77 6.80 19.86
C ASN A 279 17.60 8.22 19.27
N ILE A 280 16.39 8.60 18.87
CA ILE A 280 16.14 9.87 18.19
C ILE A 280 16.50 11.11 19.02
N ILE A 281 16.42 11.02 20.35
CA ILE A 281 16.82 12.08 21.26
C ILE A 281 18.32 12.41 21.19
N TYR A 282 19.14 11.48 20.69
CA TYR A 282 20.58 11.64 20.52
C TYR A 282 20.97 11.99 19.07
N LYS A 283 20.05 12.51 18.27
CA LYS A 283 20.24 12.79 16.84
C LYS A 283 21.54 13.56 16.55
N ASP A 284 21.84 14.58 17.38
CA ASP A 284 23.00 15.44 17.15
C ASP A 284 24.32 14.66 17.33
N ASN A 285 24.40 13.74 18.31
CA ASN A 285 25.56 12.89 18.52
C ASN A 285 25.70 11.86 17.39
N LEU A 286 24.56 11.28 16.94
CA LEU A 286 24.56 10.35 15.81
C LEU A 286 25.02 11.04 14.51
N LEU A 287 24.60 12.27 14.27
CA LEU A 287 25.05 13.06 13.12
C LEU A 287 26.54 13.41 13.19
N LYS A 288 27.08 13.79 14.35
CA LYS A 288 28.52 14.02 14.53
C LYS A 288 29.33 12.76 14.18
N ASN A 289 28.80 11.57 14.49
CA ASN A 289 29.44 10.29 14.23
C ASN A 289 29.00 9.63 12.90
N ALA A 290 28.28 10.35 12.03
CA ALA A 290 27.65 9.81 10.83
C ALA A 290 28.61 9.05 9.91
N LYS A 291 29.82 9.56 9.69
CA LYS A 291 30.83 8.88 8.85
C LYS A 291 31.20 7.54 9.43
N PHE A 292 31.51 7.49 10.72
CA PHE A 292 31.88 6.25 11.40
C PHE A 292 30.74 5.23 11.41
N ILE A 293 29.51 5.67 11.71
CA ILE A 293 28.32 4.83 11.69
C ILE A 293 28.08 4.24 10.30
N ARG A 294 28.24 5.02 9.25
CA ARG A 294 28.09 4.56 7.87
C ARG A 294 29.12 3.51 7.49
N GLU A 295 30.39 3.74 7.81
CA GLU A 295 31.50 2.86 7.45
C GLU A 295 31.51 1.54 8.24
N ASN A 296 30.90 1.51 9.43
CA ASN A 296 30.95 0.36 10.34
C ASN A 296 29.60 -0.34 10.52
N LYS A 297 28.56 0.04 9.77
CA LYS A 297 27.19 -0.50 9.89
C LYS A 297 27.12 -2.03 9.97
N TYR A 298 28.02 -2.74 9.27
CA TYR A 298 28.03 -4.20 9.18
C TYR A 298 29.42 -4.78 9.53
N LYS A 299 30.17 -4.13 10.41
CA LYS A 299 31.56 -4.53 10.71
C LYS A 299 31.63 -5.82 11.50
N ASP A 300 30.69 -6.07 12.40
CA ASP A 300 30.68 -7.27 13.22
C ASP A 300 30.10 -8.46 12.43
N LYS A 301 30.97 -9.07 11.62
CA LYS A 301 30.58 -10.24 10.81
C LYS A 301 30.23 -11.46 11.65
N ASN A 302 30.76 -11.58 12.87
CA ASN A 302 30.50 -12.72 13.74
C ASN A 302 29.06 -12.72 14.28
N ILE A 303 28.47 -11.54 14.45
CA ILE A 303 27.05 -11.40 14.81
C ILE A 303 26.16 -11.49 13.58
N LEU A 304 26.62 -10.92 12.45
CA LEU A 304 25.83 -10.90 11.21
C LEU A 304 25.66 -12.29 10.59
N PHE A 305 26.68 -13.12 10.67
CA PHE A 305 26.70 -14.46 10.08
C PHE A 305 26.95 -15.49 11.17
N SER A 306 26.02 -16.44 11.29
CA SER A 306 26.23 -17.62 12.16
C SER A 306 27.36 -18.52 11.63
N SER A 307 27.82 -19.44 12.45
CA SER A 307 28.88 -20.41 12.10
C SER A 307 28.56 -21.26 10.87
N ASP A 308 27.27 -21.46 10.58
CA ASP A 308 26.77 -22.15 9.39
C ASP A 308 26.57 -21.21 8.18
N GLY A 309 27.03 -19.95 8.25
CA GLY A 309 26.98 -18.97 7.18
C GLY A 309 25.61 -18.31 6.96
N LYS A 310 24.63 -18.53 7.85
CA LYS A 310 23.33 -17.87 7.77
C LYS A 310 23.43 -16.41 8.18
N ASN A 311 22.81 -15.54 7.39
CA ASN A 311 22.77 -14.11 7.68
C ASN A 311 21.58 -13.79 8.62
N LEU A 312 21.84 -13.05 9.70
CA LEU A 312 20.80 -12.58 10.62
C LEU A 312 19.64 -11.85 9.92
N PHE A 313 19.91 -11.22 8.78
CA PHE A 313 18.98 -10.41 8.01
C PHE A 313 18.44 -11.09 6.74
N ASP A 314 18.68 -12.41 6.55
CA ASP A 314 18.27 -13.11 5.31
C ASP A 314 16.74 -13.27 5.14
N GLY A 315 15.97 -12.97 6.21
CA GLY A 315 14.51 -12.97 6.17
C GLY A 315 13.85 -14.35 6.26
N ARG A 316 14.62 -15.43 6.39
CA ARG A 316 14.07 -16.80 6.50
C ARG A 316 13.29 -17.00 7.79
N ASN A 317 13.76 -16.35 8.87
CA ASN A 317 13.15 -16.41 10.18
C ASN A 317 12.58 -15.04 10.55
N ASN A 318 11.28 -14.97 10.83
CA ASN A 318 10.55 -13.74 11.16
C ASN A 318 9.68 -13.91 12.41
N ASN A 319 10.08 -14.79 13.33
CA ASN A 319 9.44 -14.87 14.64
C ASN A 319 9.86 -13.67 15.53
N ARG A 320 9.20 -13.52 16.66
CA ARG A 320 9.44 -12.42 17.61
C ARG A 320 10.91 -12.32 18.05
N ALA A 321 11.55 -13.46 18.35
CA ALA A 321 12.93 -13.49 18.82
C ALA A 321 13.91 -12.98 17.74
N ASP A 322 13.72 -13.43 16.48
CA ASP A 322 14.57 -13.02 15.37
C ASP A 322 14.46 -11.52 15.09
N VAL A 323 13.22 -10.99 15.11
CA VAL A 323 12.98 -9.55 14.91
C VAL A 323 13.64 -8.74 16.01
N LYS A 324 13.49 -9.16 17.29
CA LYS A 324 14.15 -8.52 18.44
C LYS A 324 15.67 -8.54 18.31
N SER A 325 16.24 -9.67 17.95
CA SER A 325 17.69 -9.80 17.77
C SER A 325 18.24 -8.84 16.70
N ARG A 326 17.50 -8.68 15.60
CA ARG A 326 17.87 -7.72 14.55
C ARG A 326 17.77 -6.26 15.01
N ILE A 327 16.74 -5.92 15.76
CA ILE A 327 16.57 -4.57 16.33
C ILE A 327 17.71 -4.30 17.34
N GLU A 328 18.00 -5.25 18.21
CA GLU A 328 19.02 -5.11 19.24
C GLU A 328 20.44 -4.99 18.63
N TYR A 329 20.72 -5.69 17.53
CA TYR A 329 21.96 -5.52 16.78
C TYR A 329 22.25 -4.05 16.46
N PHE A 330 21.30 -3.36 15.82
CA PHE A 330 21.49 -1.96 15.48
C PHE A 330 21.39 -1.04 16.69
N ASN A 331 20.54 -1.34 17.66
CA ASN A 331 20.37 -0.53 18.85
C ASN A 331 21.68 -0.54 19.70
N SER A 332 22.28 -1.71 19.90
CA SER A 332 23.57 -1.84 20.60
C SER A 332 24.69 -1.15 19.81
N PHE A 333 24.72 -1.31 18.48
CA PHE A 333 25.67 -0.62 17.63
C PHE A 333 25.58 0.91 17.78
N LEU A 334 24.39 1.50 17.77
CA LEU A 334 24.20 2.94 17.91
C LEU A 334 24.57 3.42 19.32
N LYS A 335 24.23 2.69 20.38
CA LYS A 335 24.54 3.06 21.77
C LYS A 335 26.02 3.29 22.00
N HIS A 336 26.91 2.55 21.34
CA HIS A 336 28.36 2.76 21.42
C HIS A 336 28.84 4.08 20.80
N HIS A 337 27.97 4.82 20.09
CA HIS A 337 28.29 6.05 19.37
C HIS A 337 27.45 7.25 19.81
N ILE A 338 26.69 7.10 20.89
CA ILE A 338 25.86 8.16 21.49
C ILE A 338 26.61 8.92 22.60
N SER A 339 27.61 8.25 23.21
CA SER A 339 28.43 8.83 24.28
C SER A 339 29.42 9.88 23.79
#